data_6cf41c0021eea8cd57fabaf5fd37797c
#
_entry.id   6cf41c0021eea8cd57fabaf5fd37797c
#
_cell.length_a   1.000
_cell.length_b   1.000
_cell.length_c   1.000
_cell.angle_alpha   90.00
_cell.angle_beta   90.00
_cell.angle_gamma   90.00
#
_symmetry.space_group_name_H-M   'P 1'
#
loop_
_entity.id
_entity.type
_entity.pdbx_description
1 polymer ?
#
loop_
_entity_poly.entity_id
_entity_poly.type
_entity_poly.pdbx_seq_one_letter_code
_entity_poly.pdbx_strand_id
1 'polypeptide(L)'
;MKQAILLHGTGGSDSDYFWFADTKRFLESKGYSVWWPLLPSTDRPVLEEWLQFMEDKMPAVDEESIIIGHSSACPLILWFLENSMITVKQVVLVSGFYQTIDDPEDGGISHLMLPEGGFDFDRIRSAAHQFVLINADNDPWGCNDIQARPVALELDAKFVLAKGQGHMGSMTFKQPMPELPLVKELLAV
;
A
#
# COMPACT_ATOMS: atom_id res chain seq x y z
N MET A 1 0.76 -10.90 19.89
CA MET A 1 0.75 -11.68 18.62
C MET A 1 1.10 -10.69 17.55
N LYS A 2 2.09 -10.97 16.71
CA LYS A 2 2.50 -10.04 15.66
C LYS A 2 1.35 -9.76 14.71
N GLN A 3 1.13 -8.50 14.38
CA GLN A 3 0.06 -8.09 13.47
C GLN A 3 0.61 -7.83 12.06
N ALA A 4 -0.15 -8.20 11.05
CA ALA A 4 0.09 -7.76 9.68
C ALA A 4 -1.21 -7.13 9.14
N ILE A 5 -1.09 -5.93 8.63
CA ILE A 5 -2.19 -5.18 8.01
C ILE A 5 -1.99 -5.25 6.51
N LEU A 6 -2.99 -5.74 5.78
CA LEU A 6 -2.92 -5.91 4.33
C LEU A 6 -4.08 -5.16 3.68
N LEU A 7 -3.79 -4.06 2.97
CA LEU A 7 -4.78 -3.14 2.43
C LEU A 7 -4.77 -3.15 0.90
N HIS A 8 -5.94 -3.37 0.32
CA HIS A 8 -6.16 -3.33 -1.13
C HIS A 8 -6.35 -1.90 -1.64
N GLY A 9 -6.22 -1.70 -2.96
CA GLY A 9 -6.52 -0.44 -3.63
C GLY A 9 -7.97 -0.29 -4.07
N THR A 10 -8.22 0.65 -4.98
CA THR A 10 -9.51 0.88 -5.63
C THR A 10 -10.02 -0.40 -6.30
N GLY A 11 -11.34 -0.62 -6.27
CA GLY A 11 -11.98 -1.84 -6.80
C GLY A 11 -11.97 -3.03 -5.86
N GLY A 12 -11.33 -2.94 -4.70
CA GLY A 12 -11.29 -4.01 -3.70
C GLY A 12 -10.22 -5.07 -3.94
N SER A 13 -10.44 -6.26 -3.39
CA SER A 13 -9.55 -7.40 -3.56
C SER A 13 -10.34 -8.68 -3.82
N ASP A 14 -9.95 -9.41 -4.84
CA ASP A 14 -10.45 -10.75 -5.15
C ASP A 14 -9.34 -11.76 -4.83
N SER A 15 -9.67 -12.77 -4.01
CA SER A 15 -8.68 -13.73 -3.51
C SER A 15 -8.04 -14.60 -4.60
N ASP A 16 -8.74 -14.77 -5.71
CA ASP A 16 -8.27 -15.61 -6.82
C ASP A 16 -7.57 -14.77 -7.90
N TYR A 17 -7.78 -13.46 -7.87
CA TYR A 17 -7.25 -12.54 -8.85
C TYR A 17 -5.96 -11.83 -8.39
N PHE A 18 -5.88 -11.51 -7.08
CA PHE A 18 -4.79 -10.73 -6.50
C PHE A 18 -3.96 -11.57 -5.51
N TRP A 19 -2.73 -11.16 -5.30
CA TRP A 19 -1.71 -11.78 -4.44
C TRP A 19 -1.99 -11.69 -2.93
N PHE A 20 -3.07 -11.05 -2.52
CA PHE A 20 -3.36 -10.82 -1.09
C PHE A 20 -3.56 -12.13 -0.31
N ALA A 21 -4.34 -13.07 -0.85
CA ALA A 21 -4.57 -14.36 -0.19
C ALA A 21 -3.29 -15.19 -0.03
N ASP A 22 -2.39 -15.14 -1.01
CA ASP A 22 -1.10 -15.83 -0.96
C ASP A 22 -0.17 -15.19 0.08
N THR A 23 -0.09 -13.85 0.09
CA THR A 23 0.68 -13.10 1.08
C THR A 23 0.14 -13.31 2.50
N LYS A 24 -1.19 -13.34 2.67
CA LYS A 24 -1.83 -13.66 3.96
C LYS A 24 -1.38 -15.03 4.47
N ARG A 25 -1.51 -16.08 3.66
CA ARG A 25 -1.07 -17.44 4.04
C ARG A 25 0.41 -17.48 4.42
N PHE A 26 1.25 -16.77 3.68
CA PHE A 26 2.67 -16.66 3.98
C PHE A 26 2.92 -16.03 5.35
N LEU A 27 2.31 -14.88 5.62
CA LEU A 27 2.45 -14.16 6.91
C LEU A 27 1.92 -14.99 8.08
N GLU A 28 0.77 -15.66 7.92
CA GLU A 28 0.23 -16.57 8.93
C GLU A 28 1.19 -17.73 9.23
N SER A 29 1.87 -18.27 8.21
CA SER A 29 2.91 -19.30 8.40
C SER A 29 4.13 -18.81 9.19
N LYS A 30 4.32 -17.48 9.28
CA LYS A 30 5.36 -16.80 10.06
C LYS A 30 4.88 -16.33 11.43
N GLY A 31 3.65 -16.69 11.82
CA GLY A 31 3.08 -16.39 13.13
C GLY A 31 2.43 -15.02 13.26
N TYR A 32 2.13 -14.35 12.15
CA TYR A 32 1.36 -13.12 12.14
C TYR A 32 -0.16 -13.40 12.18
N SER A 33 -0.89 -12.55 12.90
CA SER A 33 -2.33 -12.38 12.72
C SER A 33 -2.55 -11.38 11.59
N VAL A 34 -3.26 -11.74 10.52
CA VAL A 34 -3.41 -10.88 9.35
C VAL A 34 -4.79 -10.26 9.31
N TRP A 35 -4.85 -8.93 9.35
CA TRP A 35 -6.05 -8.16 9.12
C TRP A 35 -6.08 -7.70 7.65
N TRP A 36 -7.03 -8.25 6.91
CA TRP A 36 -7.24 -7.95 5.50
C TRP A 36 -8.73 -7.68 5.27
N PRO A 37 -9.17 -6.44 5.50
CA PRO A 37 -10.56 -6.05 5.36
C PRO A 37 -10.93 -5.77 3.91
N LEU A 38 -12.23 -5.76 3.63
CA LEU A 38 -12.78 -5.01 2.52
C LEU A 38 -12.99 -3.56 2.98
N LEU A 39 -12.29 -2.61 2.36
CA LEU A 39 -12.44 -1.20 2.64
C LEU A 39 -13.77 -0.67 2.08
N PRO A 40 -14.38 0.37 2.64
CA PRO A 40 -15.65 0.90 2.15
C PRO A 40 -15.49 1.60 0.79
N SER A 41 -16.58 1.78 0.05
CA SER A 41 -16.65 2.59 -1.17
C SER A 41 -15.55 2.30 -2.18
N THR A 42 -15.22 1.02 -2.39
CA THR A 42 -14.02 0.58 -3.14
C THR A 42 -13.91 1.14 -4.56
N ASP A 43 -15.04 1.37 -5.24
CA ASP A 43 -15.06 1.87 -6.63
C ASP A 43 -14.71 3.36 -6.72
N ARG A 44 -14.94 4.11 -5.65
CA ARG A 44 -14.62 5.52 -5.54
C ARG A 44 -14.18 5.86 -4.11
N PRO A 45 -12.98 5.43 -3.71
CA PRO A 45 -12.45 5.65 -2.37
C PRO A 45 -12.27 7.14 -2.06
N VAL A 46 -12.42 7.48 -0.79
CA VAL A 46 -12.12 8.80 -0.21
C VAL A 46 -11.20 8.60 0.97
N LEU A 47 -10.12 9.36 1.03
CA LEU A 47 -9.05 9.20 2.02
C LEU A 47 -9.58 9.23 3.46
N GLU A 48 -10.43 10.20 3.78
CA GLU A 48 -10.98 10.38 5.12
C GLU A 48 -11.90 9.22 5.53
N GLU A 49 -12.68 8.68 4.59
CA GLU A 49 -13.57 7.54 4.86
C GLU A 49 -12.74 6.27 5.17
N TRP A 50 -11.68 6.04 4.41
CA TRP A 50 -10.80 4.90 4.63
C TRP A 50 -9.98 5.05 5.92
N LEU A 51 -9.52 6.27 6.21
CA LEU A 51 -8.82 6.56 7.46
C LEU A 51 -9.71 6.29 8.68
N GLN A 52 -10.95 6.81 8.65
CA GLN A 52 -11.92 6.56 9.73
C GLN A 52 -12.21 5.07 9.91
N PHE A 53 -12.33 4.33 8.80
CA PHE A 53 -12.51 2.88 8.87
C PHE A 53 -11.30 2.19 9.52
N MET A 54 -10.08 2.62 9.21
CA MET A 54 -8.87 2.08 9.87
C MET A 54 -8.88 2.39 11.37
N GLU A 55 -9.17 3.61 11.76
CA GLU A 55 -9.23 4.03 13.17
C GLU A 55 -10.25 3.22 13.97
N ASP A 56 -11.41 2.93 13.37
CA ASP A 56 -12.50 2.21 14.02
C ASP A 56 -12.28 0.69 14.11
N LYS A 57 -11.58 0.09 13.15
CA LYS A 57 -11.59 -1.36 12.92
C LYS A 57 -10.23 -2.04 12.94
N MET A 58 -9.15 -1.29 12.68
CA MET A 58 -7.82 -1.88 12.62
C MET A 58 -7.38 -2.39 13.99
N PRO A 59 -6.84 -3.61 14.08
CA PRO A 59 -6.25 -4.08 15.33
C PRO A 59 -5.07 -3.20 15.74
N ALA A 60 -4.80 -3.12 17.03
CA ALA A 60 -3.63 -2.40 17.54
C ALA A 60 -2.35 -2.95 16.91
N VAL A 61 -1.50 -2.05 16.44
CA VAL A 61 -0.19 -2.35 15.86
C VAL A 61 0.94 -1.81 16.73
N ASP A 62 2.12 -2.40 16.62
CA ASP A 62 3.31 -2.11 17.40
C ASP A 62 4.59 -2.28 16.58
N GLU A 63 5.76 -2.18 17.20
CA GLU A 63 7.09 -2.29 16.59
C GLU A 63 7.38 -3.67 15.95
N GLU A 64 6.54 -4.69 16.18
CA GLU A 64 6.63 -6.00 15.54
C GLU A 64 5.68 -6.14 14.34
N SER A 65 4.84 -5.13 14.11
CA SER A 65 3.78 -5.16 13.10
C SER A 65 4.29 -4.79 11.70
N ILE A 66 3.65 -5.35 10.68
CA ILE A 66 3.92 -5.06 9.26
C ILE A 66 2.66 -4.49 8.62
N ILE A 67 2.82 -3.41 7.84
CA ILE A 67 1.72 -2.82 7.06
C ILE A 67 2.06 -2.92 5.58
N ILE A 68 1.15 -3.46 4.78
CA ILE A 68 1.31 -3.67 3.35
C ILE A 68 0.13 -3.03 2.63
N GLY A 69 0.40 -2.17 1.65
CA GLY A 69 -0.62 -1.54 0.83
C GLY A 69 -0.38 -1.70 -0.66
N HIS A 70 -1.46 -1.71 -1.40
CA HIS A 70 -1.46 -1.72 -2.86
C HIS A 70 -2.22 -0.52 -3.40
N SER A 71 -1.68 0.15 -4.41
CA SER A 71 -2.37 1.21 -5.15
C SER A 71 -2.85 2.34 -4.22
N SER A 72 -4.15 2.66 -4.20
CA SER A 72 -4.77 3.69 -3.35
C SER A 72 -4.59 3.47 -1.85
N ALA A 73 -4.25 2.27 -1.39
CA ALA A 73 -3.90 2.06 0.01
C ALA A 73 -2.51 2.62 0.37
N CYS A 74 -1.65 2.91 -0.60
CA CYS A 74 -0.33 3.47 -0.30
C CYS A 74 -0.39 4.89 0.27
N PRO A 75 -1.08 5.86 -0.36
CA PRO A 75 -1.27 7.18 0.25
C PRO A 75 -2.06 7.14 1.56
N LEU A 76 -3.06 6.25 1.69
CA LEU A 76 -3.76 6.04 2.96
C LEU A 76 -2.81 5.65 4.09
N ILE A 77 -1.92 4.68 3.85
CA ILE A 77 -0.94 4.22 4.84
C ILE A 77 0.00 5.37 5.24
N LEU A 78 0.50 6.12 4.28
CA LEU A 78 1.37 7.26 4.60
C LEU A 78 0.64 8.30 5.44
N TRP A 79 -0.60 8.65 5.09
CA TRP A 79 -1.42 9.59 5.84
C TRP A 79 -1.76 9.09 7.25
N PHE A 80 -2.07 7.80 7.38
CA PHE A 80 -2.29 7.17 8.69
C PHE A 80 -1.03 7.24 9.56
N LEU A 81 0.14 6.93 9.03
CA LEU A 81 1.41 6.97 9.75
C LEU A 81 1.78 8.41 10.18
N GLU A 82 1.56 9.38 9.31
CA GLU A 82 1.79 10.80 9.61
C GLU A 82 0.98 11.29 10.80
N ASN A 83 -0.27 10.83 10.93
CA ASN A 83 -1.20 11.29 11.96
C ASN A 83 -1.25 10.37 13.19
N SER A 84 -0.50 9.28 13.20
CA SER A 84 -0.40 8.38 14.33
C SER A 84 0.88 8.63 15.16
N MET A 85 0.89 8.15 16.41
CA MET A 85 2.09 8.12 17.26
C MET A 85 2.63 6.69 17.40
N ILE A 86 2.46 5.88 16.36
CA ILE A 86 2.91 4.49 16.34
C ILE A 86 4.25 4.38 15.61
N THR A 87 5.00 3.33 15.95
CA THR A 87 6.13 2.86 15.14
C THR A 87 5.88 1.40 14.80
N VAL A 88 6.03 1.04 13.53
CA VAL A 88 5.88 -0.34 13.06
C VAL A 88 7.20 -0.91 12.56
N LYS A 89 7.28 -2.23 12.47
CA LYS A 89 8.47 -2.93 11.99
C LYS A 89 8.79 -2.61 10.54
N GLN A 90 7.78 -2.71 9.68
CA GLN A 90 7.97 -2.54 8.24
C GLN A 90 6.71 -2.03 7.56
N VAL A 91 6.87 -1.17 6.57
CA VAL A 91 5.84 -0.75 5.63
C VAL A 91 6.25 -1.14 4.21
N VAL A 92 5.36 -1.81 3.49
CA VAL A 92 5.57 -2.21 2.08
C VAL A 92 4.48 -1.59 1.22
N LEU A 93 4.87 -0.75 0.28
CA LEU A 93 3.99 -0.01 -0.61
C LEU A 93 4.16 -0.51 -2.05
N VAL A 94 3.10 -1.08 -2.62
CA VAL A 94 3.12 -1.73 -3.94
C VAL A 94 2.27 -0.94 -4.91
N SER A 95 2.82 -0.56 -6.06
CA SER A 95 2.13 0.22 -7.11
C SER A 95 1.41 1.45 -6.56
N GLY A 96 2.04 2.14 -5.61
CA GLY A 96 1.49 3.36 -5.00
C GLY A 96 1.65 4.58 -5.89
N PHE A 97 0.79 5.58 -5.65
CA PHE A 97 0.94 6.93 -6.16
C PHE A 97 1.02 7.92 -4.99
N TYR A 98 1.66 9.06 -5.21
CA TYR A 98 2.00 10.00 -4.14
C TYR A 98 1.83 11.46 -4.57
N GLN A 99 1.45 11.64 -5.83
CA GLN A 99 1.06 12.90 -6.45
C GLN A 99 -0.16 12.63 -7.33
N THR A 100 -0.90 13.67 -7.65
CA THR A 100 -2.05 13.57 -8.56
C THR A 100 -1.62 13.01 -9.91
N ILE A 101 -2.46 12.17 -10.47
CA ILE A 101 -2.27 11.55 -11.78
C ILE A 101 -3.17 12.30 -12.75
N ASP A 102 -2.56 13.01 -13.69
CA ASP A 102 -3.28 13.75 -14.73
C ASP A 102 -3.53 12.83 -15.94
N ASP A 103 -4.34 11.79 -15.71
CA ASP A 103 -4.74 10.83 -16.72
C ASP A 103 -6.25 10.57 -16.58
N PRO A 104 -7.04 10.61 -17.67
CA PRO A 104 -8.48 10.31 -17.65
C PRO A 104 -8.80 8.92 -17.06
N GLU A 105 -7.91 7.94 -17.19
CA GLU A 105 -8.09 6.60 -16.66
C GLU A 105 -8.05 6.58 -15.11
N ASP A 106 -7.37 7.55 -14.47
CA ASP A 106 -7.40 7.71 -13.01
C ASP A 106 -8.81 8.01 -12.47
N GLY A 107 -9.69 8.58 -13.29
CA GLY A 107 -11.06 8.93 -12.89
C GLY A 107 -11.13 9.92 -11.72
N GLY A 108 -10.04 10.61 -11.40
CA GLY A 108 -9.91 11.53 -10.29
C GLY A 108 -9.67 10.86 -8.92
N ILE A 109 -9.35 9.56 -8.91
CA ILE A 109 -9.08 8.82 -7.66
C ILE A 109 -7.86 9.38 -6.92
N SER A 110 -6.81 9.76 -7.63
CA SER A 110 -5.63 10.33 -7.00
C SER A 110 -5.94 11.62 -6.22
N HIS A 111 -6.83 12.47 -6.74
CA HIS A 111 -7.29 13.67 -6.02
C HIS A 111 -8.08 13.36 -4.74
N LEU A 112 -8.79 12.23 -4.70
CA LEU A 112 -9.61 11.83 -3.54
C LEU A 112 -8.78 11.13 -2.46
N MET A 113 -7.61 10.60 -2.83
CA MET A 113 -6.77 9.76 -1.97
C MET A 113 -5.48 10.44 -1.51
N LEU A 114 -5.27 11.71 -1.86
CA LEU A 114 -4.11 12.48 -1.42
C LEU A 114 -4.53 13.58 -0.45
N PRO A 115 -3.75 13.82 0.63
CA PRO A 115 -4.05 14.89 1.57
C PRO A 115 -3.80 16.26 0.95
N GLU A 116 -4.59 17.25 1.34
CA GLU A 116 -4.30 18.64 1.03
C GLU A 116 -2.95 19.06 1.63
N GLY A 117 -2.08 19.64 0.82
CA GLY A 117 -0.74 20.09 1.26
C GLY A 117 0.37 19.03 1.16
N GLY A 118 0.04 17.78 0.75
CA GLY A 118 1.01 16.71 0.61
C GLY A 118 1.35 16.02 1.94
N PHE A 119 2.49 15.33 1.99
CA PHE A 119 2.94 14.50 3.12
C PHE A 119 4.09 15.15 3.90
N ASP A 120 4.06 15.04 5.22
CA ASP A 120 5.22 15.29 6.10
C ASP A 120 6.09 14.02 6.19
N PHE A 121 7.04 13.91 5.29
CA PHE A 121 7.90 12.72 5.21
C PHE A 121 8.82 12.55 6.43
N ASP A 122 9.16 13.60 7.15
CA ASP A 122 9.96 13.48 8.39
C ASP A 122 9.19 12.75 9.48
N ARG A 123 7.90 13.05 9.62
CA ARG A 123 7.01 12.34 10.53
C ARG A 123 6.81 10.90 10.09
N ILE A 124 6.47 10.69 8.81
CA ILE A 124 6.23 9.36 8.26
C ILE A 124 7.47 8.47 8.43
N ARG A 125 8.66 8.98 8.10
CA ARG A 125 9.92 8.23 8.22
C ARG A 125 10.16 7.71 9.63
N SER A 126 9.75 8.46 10.66
CA SER A 126 9.90 8.05 12.05
C SER A 126 8.90 6.96 12.50
N ALA A 127 7.84 6.73 11.73
CA ALA A 127 6.75 5.81 12.06
C ALA A 127 7.00 4.35 11.64
N ALA A 128 8.13 4.04 11.00
CA ALA A 128 8.50 2.65 10.71
C ALA A 128 10.02 2.46 10.73
N HIS A 129 10.46 1.27 11.13
CA HIS A 129 11.90 0.93 11.09
C HIS A 129 12.38 0.67 9.65
N GLN A 130 11.51 0.28 8.75
CA GLN A 130 11.84 0.03 7.35
C GLN A 130 10.68 0.35 6.42
N PHE A 131 10.98 1.07 5.35
CA PHE A 131 10.08 1.25 4.22
C PHE A 131 10.59 0.48 2.99
N VAL A 132 9.66 -0.11 2.23
CA VAL A 132 9.92 -0.75 0.94
C VAL A 132 8.88 -0.24 -0.05
N LEU A 133 9.33 0.34 -1.15
CA LEU A 133 8.47 0.76 -2.26
C LEU A 133 8.74 -0.13 -3.47
N ILE A 134 7.69 -0.67 -4.07
CA ILE A 134 7.74 -1.56 -5.23
C ILE A 134 6.84 -0.98 -6.32
N ASN A 135 7.42 -0.41 -7.36
CA ASN A 135 6.67 0.15 -8.49
C ASN A 135 7.25 -0.35 -9.81
N ALA A 136 6.41 -0.49 -10.82
CA ALA A 136 6.85 -0.85 -12.18
C ALA A 136 7.16 0.41 -13.01
N ASP A 137 7.89 0.23 -14.11
CA ASP A 137 8.16 1.29 -15.09
C ASP A 137 7.03 1.46 -16.12
N ASN A 138 6.12 0.49 -16.20
CA ASN A 138 5.03 0.40 -17.18
C ASN A 138 3.65 0.29 -16.55
N ASP A 139 3.46 0.86 -15.37
CA ASP A 139 2.17 0.86 -14.69
C ASP A 139 1.13 1.67 -15.50
N PRO A 140 0.03 1.06 -15.95
CA PRO A 140 -0.94 1.73 -16.83
C PRO A 140 -1.79 2.79 -16.12
N TRP A 141 -1.84 2.75 -14.77
CA TRP A 141 -2.51 3.78 -13.96
C TRP A 141 -1.60 4.98 -13.63
N GLY A 142 -0.33 4.97 -14.08
CA GLY A 142 0.62 6.00 -13.70
C GLY A 142 1.25 5.83 -12.31
N CYS A 143 0.93 4.77 -11.57
CA CYS A 143 1.55 4.41 -10.29
C CYS A 143 2.96 3.84 -10.49
N ASN A 144 3.77 4.53 -11.27
CA ASN A 144 5.05 4.04 -11.77
C ASN A 144 6.25 4.46 -10.89
N ASP A 145 7.43 4.11 -11.34
CA ASP A 145 8.68 4.40 -10.65
C ASP A 145 9.01 5.90 -10.59
N ILE A 146 8.48 6.71 -11.50
CA ILE A 146 8.70 8.18 -11.49
C ILE A 146 8.03 8.78 -10.25
N GLN A 147 6.84 8.32 -9.87
CA GLN A 147 6.18 8.74 -8.64
C GLN A 147 6.87 8.21 -7.37
N ALA A 148 7.34 6.97 -7.41
CA ALA A 148 7.86 6.31 -6.22
C ALA A 148 9.29 6.72 -5.83
N ARG A 149 10.15 7.03 -6.79
CA ARG A 149 11.57 7.33 -6.52
C ARG A 149 11.79 8.53 -5.59
N PRO A 150 11.13 9.69 -5.79
CA PRO A 150 11.27 10.82 -4.85
C PRO A 150 10.84 10.43 -3.44
N VAL A 151 9.71 9.74 -3.30
CA VAL A 151 9.19 9.32 -2.00
C VAL A 151 10.10 8.30 -1.31
N ALA A 152 10.69 7.40 -2.08
CA ALA A 152 11.66 6.46 -1.54
C ALA A 152 12.91 7.17 -0.96
N LEU A 153 13.34 8.26 -1.58
CA LEU A 153 14.46 9.08 -1.06
C LEU A 153 14.04 9.80 0.23
N GLU A 154 12.86 10.41 0.27
CA GLU A 154 12.35 11.11 1.46
C GLU A 154 12.18 10.16 2.66
N LEU A 155 11.75 8.92 2.41
CA LEU A 155 11.53 7.91 3.45
C LEU A 155 12.78 7.09 3.81
N ASP A 156 13.92 7.32 3.18
CA ASP A 156 15.10 6.43 3.25
C ASP A 156 14.72 4.95 2.98
N ALA A 157 13.85 4.75 2.02
CA ALA A 157 13.23 3.47 1.74
C ALA A 157 14.05 2.60 0.77
N LYS A 158 13.92 1.29 0.90
CA LYS A 158 14.34 0.37 -0.13
C LYS A 158 13.39 0.50 -1.33
N PHE A 159 13.88 1.01 -2.45
CA PHE A 159 13.12 1.06 -3.70
C PHE A 159 13.42 -0.14 -4.58
N VAL A 160 12.37 -0.78 -5.12
CA VAL A 160 12.48 -1.91 -6.05
C VAL A 160 11.72 -1.59 -7.33
N LEU A 161 12.44 -1.53 -8.44
CA LEU A 161 11.83 -1.43 -9.76
C LEU A 161 11.39 -2.81 -10.25
N ALA A 162 10.09 -3.07 -10.23
CA ALA A 162 9.47 -4.28 -10.77
C ALA A 162 9.27 -4.14 -12.29
N LYS A 163 10.37 -4.20 -13.05
CA LYS A 163 10.38 -3.89 -14.49
C LYS A 163 9.38 -4.72 -15.28
N GLY A 164 8.49 -4.03 -16.01
CA GLY A 164 7.52 -4.65 -16.90
C GLY A 164 6.34 -5.32 -16.19
N GLN A 165 6.18 -5.15 -14.84
CA GLN A 165 5.16 -5.84 -14.05
C GLN A 165 3.81 -5.11 -13.98
N GLY A 166 3.65 -3.99 -14.71
CA GLY A 166 2.39 -3.23 -14.74
C GLY A 166 1.95 -2.78 -13.35
N HIS A 167 0.65 -2.83 -13.07
CA HIS A 167 0.08 -2.45 -11.76
C HIS A 167 0.20 -3.53 -10.67
N MET A 168 0.90 -4.63 -10.95
CA MET A 168 1.01 -5.78 -10.05
C MET A 168 -0.37 -6.28 -9.53
N GLY A 169 -1.33 -6.35 -10.45
CA GLY A 169 -2.73 -6.73 -10.25
C GLY A 169 -3.68 -5.61 -10.67
N SER A 170 -4.51 -5.85 -11.70
CA SER A 170 -5.55 -4.93 -12.15
C SER A 170 -6.65 -5.67 -12.88
N MET A 171 -7.89 -5.55 -12.42
CA MET A 171 -9.06 -6.11 -13.13
C MET A 171 -9.34 -5.34 -14.42
N THR A 172 -9.24 -4.02 -14.38
CA THR A 172 -9.48 -3.13 -15.54
C THR A 172 -8.53 -3.46 -16.69
N PHE A 173 -7.25 -3.61 -16.41
CA PHE A 173 -6.24 -3.96 -17.42
C PHE A 173 -6.05 -5.48 -17.59
N LYS A 174 -6.95 -6.30 -17.03
CA LYS A 174 -6.94 -7.76 -17.14
C LYS A 174 -5.59 -8.38 -16.79
N GLN A 175 -5.01 -7.89 -15.70
CA GLN A 175 -3.74 -8.34 -15.15
C GLN A 175 -3.99 -9.17 -13.89
N PRO A 176 -4.30 -10.46 -13.99
CA PRO A 176 -4.37 -11.33 -12.82
C PRO A 176 -2.98 -11.52 -12.25
N MET A 177 -2.87 -11.47 -10.94
CA MET A 177 -1.61 -11.68 -10.21
C MET A 177 -1.91 -12.39 -8.88
N PRO A 178 -2.24 -13.69 -8.91
CA PRO A 178 -2.63 -14.42 -7.71
C PRO A 178 -1.47 -14.63 -6.73
N GLU A 179 -0.25 -14.39 -7.17
CA GLU A 179 0.97 -14.44 -6.36
C GLU A 179 1.89 -13.28 -6.73
N LEU A 180 2.56 -12.71 -5.72
CA LEU A 180 3.62 -11.72 -5.92
C LEU A 180 4.82 -12.10 -5.04
N PRO A 181 5.69 -13.02 -5.51
CA PRO A 181 6.82 -13.52 -4.73
C PRO A 181 7.73 -12.40 -4.20
N LEU A 182 7.90 -11.35 -4.98
CA LEU A 182 8.70 -10.19 -4.62
C LEU A 182 8.28 -9.55 -3.29
N VAL A 183 6.98 -9.46 -2.99
CA VAL A 183 6.51 -8.98 -1.69
C VAL A 183 7.01 -9.90 -0.59
N LYS A 184 6.83 -11.22 -0.73
CA LYS A 184 7.22 -12.21 0.29
C LYS A 184 8.74 -12.21 0.56
N GLU A 185 9.55 -11.99 -0.48
CA GLU A 185 11.02 -11.93 -0.38
C GLU A 185 11.52 -10.67 0.34
N LEU A 186 10.73 -9.61 0.33
CA LEU A 186 11.09 -8.32 0.93
C LEU A 186 10.53 -8.12 2.34
N LEU A 187 9.67 -9.01 2.81
CA LEU A 187 9.10 -8.94 4.15
C LEU A 187 10.13 -9.27 5.24
N ALA A 188 10.18 -8.45 6.26
CA ALA A 188 11.03 -8.60 7.45
C ALA A 188 10.41 -9.57 8.49
N VAL A 189 10.13 -10.80 8.10
CA VAL A 189 9.42 -11.82 8.91
C VAL A 189 10.33 -12.71 9.70
#